data_35c2f7d3dbb1fb7de69115145df2b57d
#
_entry.id   35c2f7d3dbb1fb7de69115145df2b57d
#
_cell.length_a   1.000
_cell.length_b   1.000
_cell.length_c   1.000
_cell.angle_alpha   90.00
_cell.angle_beta   90.00
_cell.angle_gamma   90.00
#
_symmetry.space_group_name_H-M   'P 1'
#
loop_
_entity.id
_entity.type
_entity.pdbx_description
1 polymer ?
#
loop_
_entity_poly.entity_id
_entity_poly.type
_entity_poly.pdbx_seq_one_letter_code
_entity_poly.pdbx_strand_id
1 'polypeptide(L)'
;MAIAINGSTNTITGVAVGGLPDGIVDADMLAANAVSSAKIEDDAVTDAKQNLSGAAKAWVNFDGTSSGTNKTIRDSFNISSVVENSTGNYTNTAMSNANYCVVESTNNAGGNNNAAYTKIDTYTTTSFKVIVVASAAFVDREIICAAVFGDQ
;
A
#
# COMPACT_ATOMS: atom_id res chain seq x y z
N MET A 1 27.46 -11.61 -34.23
CA MET A 1 27.79 -12.91 -33.59
C MET A 1 26.70 -13.89 -33.98
N ALA A 2 27.01 -15.12 -34.35
CA ALA A 2 25.98 -16.12 -34.70
C ALA A 2 25.44 -16.79 -33.44
N ILE A 3 24.15 -17.11 -33.42
CA ILE A 3 23.55 -17.96 -32.36
C ILE A 3 24.13 -19.35 -32.54
N ALA A 4 24.69 -19.92 -31.45
CA ALA A 4 25.17 -21.29 -31.41
C ALA A 4 24.36 -22.11 -30.41
N ILE A 5 23.85 -23.25 -30.86
CA ILE A 5 23.15 -24.22 -30.02
C ILE A 5 24.10 -25.42 -29.83
N ASN A 6 24.51 -25.64 -28.60
CA ASN A 6 25.39 -26.78 -28.25
C ASN A 6 24.59 -27.86 -27.54
N GLY A 7 24.25 -28.93 -28.26
CA GLY A 7 23.50 -30.05 -27.75
C GLY A 7 24.26 -30.91 -26.71
N SER A 8 25.60 -30.83 -26.70
CA SER A 8 26.40 -31.58 -25.71
C SER A 8 26.40 -30.92 -24.32
N THR A 9 26.23 -29.61 -24.27
CA THR A 9 26.22 -28.82 -23.02
C THR A 9 24.82 -28.29 -22.70
N ASN A 10 23.84 -28.53 -23.56
CA ASN A 10 22.49 -27.95 -23.48
C ASN A 10 22.48 -26.41 -23.34
N THR A 11 23.40 -25.75 -24.05
CA THR A 11 23.54 -24.28 -23.96
C THR A 11 23.21 -23.61 -25.30
N ILE A 12 22.59 -22.45 -25.20
CA ILE A 12 22.39 -21.51 -26.30
C ILE A 12 23.24 -20.27 -26.02
N THR A 13 24.12 -19.90 -26.91
CA THR A 13 25.00 -18.73 -26.79
C THR A 13 24.82 -17.79 -27.97
N GLY A 14 25.21 -16.53 -27.83
CA GLY A 14 25.12 -15.52 -28.89
C GLY A 14 23.75 -14.83 -29.02
N VAL A 15 22.83 -15.07 -28.09
CA VAL A 15 21.60 -14.28 -28.01
C VAL A 15 21.93 -12.96 -27.30
N ALA A 16 21.85 -11.86 -28.04
CA ALA A 16 22.03 -10.51 -27.49
C ALA A 16 20.77 -10.06 -26.73
N VAL A 17 20.89 -8.98 -25.93
CA VAL A 17 19.74 -8.31 -25.33
C VAL A 17 18.76 -7.90 -26.46
N GLY A 18 17.49 -8.28 -26.32
CA GLY A 18 16.48 -8.07 -27.37
C GLY A 18 16.56 -9.07 -28.55
N GLY A 19 17.43 -10.06 -28.47
CA GLY A 19 17.60 -11.08 -29.53
C GLY A 19 16.49 -12.14 -29.62
N LEU A 20 15.59 -12.17 -28.62
CA LEU A 20 14.35 -12.95 -28.68
C LEU A 20 13.18 -11.98 -28.95
N PRO A 21 12.30 -12.27 -29.91
CA PRO A 21 11.07 -11.47 -30.11
C PRO A 21 10.20 -11.46 -28.84
N ASP A 22 9.40 -10.41 -28.71
CA ASP A 22 8.43 -10.28 -27.60
C ASP A 22 7.45 -11.45 -27.59
N GLY A 23 7.18 -11.98 -26.39
CA GLY A 23 6.21 -13.07 -26.20
C GLY A 23 6.73 -14.48 -26.51
N ILE A 24 8.03 -14.63 -26.87
CA ILE A 24 8.60 -15.98 -27.13
C ILE A 24 8.84 -16.77 -25.83
N VAL A 25 9.12 -16.10 -24.73
CA VAL A 25 9.31 -16.76 -23.42
C VAL A 25 7.94 -16.84 -22.74
N ASP A 26 7.35 -18.00 -22.69
CA ASP A 26 6.10 -18.28 -21.98
C ASP A 26 6.33 -19.03 -20.66
N ALA A 27 5.24 -19.35 -19.97
CA ALA A 27 5.30 -20.00 -18.65
C ALA A 27 5.96 -21.40 -18.70
N ASP A 28 5.81 -22.13 -19.80
CA ASP A 28 6.33 -23.49 -19.97
C ASP A 28 7.85 -23.48 -20.18
N MET A 29 8.41 -22.36 -20.63
CA MET A 29 9.86 -22.17 -20.79
C MET A 29 10.57 -21.80 -19.50
N LEU A 30 9.83 -21.43 -18.47
CA LEU A 30 10.36 -21.03 -17.17
C LEU A 30 10.20 -22.19 -16.18
N ALA A 31 11.33 -22.81 -15.77
CA ALA A 31 11.29 -23.79 -14.69
C ALA A 31 10.80 -23.13 -13.38
N ALA A 32 10.26 -23.94 -12.46
CA ALA A 32 9.89 -23.45 -11.15
C ALA A 32 11.09 -22.75 -10.49
N ASN A 33 10.86 -21.55 -9.94
CA ASN A 33 11.89 -20.70 -9.33
C ASN A 33 12.98 -20.15 -10.30
N ALA A 34 12.75 -20.21 -11.61
CA ALA A 34 13.71 -19.67 -12.59
C ALA A 34 13.89 -18.14 -12.48
N VAL A 35 12.85 -17.42 -12.03
CA VAL A 35 12.89 -16.01 -11.75
C VAL A 35 13.04 -15.79 -10.24
N SER A 36 14.24 -15.51 -9.78
CA SER A 36 14.55 -15.14 -8.39
C SER A 36 14.47 -13.63 -8.19
N SER A 37 14.45 -13.17 -6.93
CA SER A 37 14.45 -11.75 -6.59
C SER A 37 15.62 -10.97 -7.25
N ALA A 38 16.80 -11.61 -7.37
CA ALA A 38 17.97 -10.99 -8.03
C ALA A 38 17.79 -10.79 -9.56
N LYS A 39 16.71 -11.33 -10.16
CA LYS A 39 16.40 -11.17 -11.59
C LYS A 39 15.26 -10.19 -11.83
N ILE A 40 14.70 -9.66 -10.78
CA ILE A 40 13.67 -8.62 -10.81
C ILE A 40 14.36 -7.37 -10.26
N GLU A 41 14.53 -6.36 -11.10
CA GLU A 41 15.07 -5.07 -10.65
C GLU A 41 14.11 -4.44 -9.64
N ASP A 42 14.64 -3.62 -8.73
CA ASP A 42 13.84 -2.81 -7.84
C ASP A 42 12.85 -1.97 -8.66
N ASP A 43 11.62 -1.88 -8.19
CA ASP A 43 10.50 -1.20 -8.87
C ASP A 43 10.07 -1.80 -10.23
N ALA A 44 10.64 -2.92 -10.67
CA ALA A 44 10.21 -3.59 -11.91
C ALA A 44 8.78 -4.15 -11.84
N VAL A 45 8.30 -4.49 -10.63
CA VAL A 45 6.92 -4.94 -10.38
C VAL A 45 6.11 -3.78 -9.81
N THR A 46 5.54 -2.98 -10.68
CA THR A 46 4.69 -1.84 -10.32
C THR A 46 3.29 -2.28 -9.87
N ASP A 47 2.55 -1.40 -9.20
CA ASP A 47 1.16 -1.66 -8.76
C ASP A 47 0.25 -2.14 -9.92
N ALA A 48 0.45 -1.62 -11.13
CA ALA A 48 -0.29 -2.04 -12.31
C ALA A 48 -0.01 -3.49 -12.74
N LYS A 49 1.15 -4.06 -12.34
CA LYS A 49 1.54 -5.46 -12.61
C LYS A 49 1.21 -6.40 -11.45
N GLN A 50 0.97 -5.83 -10.28
CA GLN A 50 0.50 -6.54 -9.11
C GLN A 50 -1.03 -6.55 -9.10
N ASN A 51 -1.66 -7.53 -9.71
CA ASN A 51 -3.11 -7.74 -9.54
C ASN A 51 -3.38 -8.38 -8.18
N LEU A 52 -2.85 -7.77 -7.11
CA LEU A 52 -3.06 -8.19 -5.73
C LEU A 52 -4.22 -7.37 -5.16
N SER A 53 -5.44 -7.84 -5.33
CA SER A 53 -6.62 -7.25 -4.68
C SER A 53 -6.52 -7.22 -3.14
N GLY A 54 -5.58 -7.99 -2.57
CA GLY A 54 -5.28 -8.01 -1.14
C GLY A 54 -4.15 -7.09 -0.68
N ALA A 55 -3.46 -6.37 -1.58
CA ALA A 55 -2.44 -5.40 -1.17
C ALA A 55 -3.10 -4.10 -0.66
N ALA A 56 -2.52 -3.49 0.38
CA ALA A 56 -2.94 -2.17 0.81
C ALA A 56 -2.66 -1.15 -0.30
N LYS A 57 -3.66 -0.39 -0.69
CA LYS A 57 -3.58 0.64 -1.74
C LYS A 57 -3.19 2.01 -1.20
N ALA A 58 -3.48 2.25 0.06
CA ALA A 58 -3.02 3.40 0.82
C ALA A 58 -2.94 3.03 2.30
N TRP A 59 -2.07 3.69 3.03
CA TRP A 59 -2.05 3.57 4.49
C TRP A 59 -1.43 4.81 5.12
N VAL A 60 -1.76 5.06 6.38
CA VAL A 60 -1.22 6.18 7.15
C VAL A 60 -1.09 5.81 8.63
N ASN A 61 -0.03 6.32 9.24
CA ASN A 61 0.14 6.45 10.67
C ASN A 61 0.32 7.93 11.00
N PHE A 62 -0.53 8.48 11.85
CA PHE A 62 -0.48 9.89 12.20
C PHE A 62 -0.72 10.15 13.67
N ASP A 63 -0.33 11.35 14.10
CA ASP A 63 -0.53 11.86 15.44
C ASP A 63 -1.76 12.75 15.51
N GLY A 64 -2.85 12.22 16.07
CA GLY A 64 -4.09 12.97 16.24
C GLY A 64 -3.99 14.06 17.31
N THR A 65 -2.99 14.02 18.22
CA THR A 65 -2.78 15.04 19.26
C THR A 65 -1.88 16.19 18.81
N SER A 66 -1.24 16.07 17.62
CA SER A 66 -0.38 17.13 17.09
C SER A 66 -1.15 18.44 16.91
N SER A 67 -0.48 19.56 17.12
CA SER A 67 -1.09 20.88 17.02
C SER A 67 -1.48 21.27 15.59
N GLY A 68 -2.55 22.03 15.46
CA GLY A 68 -3.05 22.52 14.18
C GLY A 68 -4.01 21.56 13.48
N THR A 69 -4.70 22.08 12.46
CA THR A 69 -5.71 21.34 11.70
C THR A 69 -5.11 20.24 10.83
N ASN A 70 -3.94 20.48 10.22
CA ASN A 70 -3.20 19.45 9.51
C ASN A 70 -2.41 18.62 10.52
N LYS A 71 -2.72 17.33 10.61
CA LYS A 71 -2.07 16.44 11.57
C LYS A 71 -0.70 15.98 11.09
N THR A 72 0.19 15.71 12.04
CA THR A 72 1.52 15.19 11.76
C THR A 72 1.42 13.74 11.30
N ILE A 73 1.71 13.49 10.04
CA ILE A 73 1.86 12.15 9.48
C ILE A 73 3.25 11.65 9.90
N ARG A 74 3.30 10.49 10.59
CA ARG A 74 4.54 9.82 10.96
C ARG A 74 5.10 9.04 9.80
N ASP A 75 4.21 8.33 9.07
CA ASP A 75 4.54 7.60 7.86
C ASP A 75 3.28 7.29 7.07
N SER A 76 3.39 7.17 5.73
CA SER A 76 2.24 6.90 4.87
C SER A 76 2.64 6.39 3.48
N PHE A 77 1.70 5.74 2.84
CA PHE A 77 1.75 5.40 1.43
C PHE A 77 0.44 5.84 0.77
N ASN A 78 0.50 6.58 -0.32
CA ASN A 78 -0.64 7.10 -1.06
C ASN A 78 -1.67 7.90 -0.21
N ILE A 79 -1.26 8.52 0.88
CA ILE A 79 -2.08 9.48 1.63
C ILE A 79 -1.41 10.85 1.53
N SER A 80 -2.11 11.84 1.00
CA SER A 80 -1.59 13.19 0.77
C SER A 80 -1.75 14.12 1.96
N SER A 81 -2.79 13.92 2.77
CA SER A 81 -3.04 14.75 3.96
C SER A 81 -3.96 14.08 4.97
N VAL A 82 -3.82 14.48 6.21
CA VAL A 82 -4.74 14.18 7.31
C VAL A 82 -5.18 15.50 7.92
N VAL A 83 -6.47 15.79 7.85
CA VAL A 83 -7.07 17.04 8.35
C VAL A 83 -8.03 16.73 9.49
N GLU A 84 -7.80 17.36 10.65
CA GLU A 84 -8.76 17.34 11.75
C GLU A 84 -9.93 18.27 11.46
N ASN A 85 -11.13 17.73 11.48
CA ASN A 85 -12.37 18.52 11.35
C ASN A 85 -12.86 18.98 12.74
N SER A 86 -12.64 18.17 13.74
CA SER A 86 -12.90 18.40 15.16
C SER A 86 -12.23 17.30 15.96
N THR A 87 -12.14 17.44 17.28
CA THR A 87 -11.58 16.42 18.18
C THR A 87 -12.00 15.01 17.78
N GLY A 88 -11.04 14.15 17.55
CA GLY A 88 -11.26 12.73 17.18
C GLY A 88 -11.90 12.49 15.81
N ASN A 89 -11.95 13.48 14.93
CA ASN A 89 -12.55 13.38 13.59
C ASN A 89 -11.57 13.85 12.52
N TYR A 90 -11.09 12.93 11.70
CA TYR A 90 -10.01 13.16 10.74
C TYR A 90 -10.41 12.77 9.32
N THR A 91 -10.19 13.67 8.37
CA THR A 91 -10.30 13.39 6.93
C THR A 91 -8.93 13.02 6.37
N ASN A 92 -8.84 11.85 5.76
CA ASN A 92 -7.65 11.33 5.08
C ASN A 92 -7.90 11.40 3.57
N THR A 93 -7.00 12.05 2.85
CA THR A 93 -7.17 12.32 1.41
C THR A 93 -6.16 11.55 0.59
N ALA A 94 -6.61 10.73 -0.34
CA ALA A 94 -5.83 10.11 -1.42
C ALA A 94 -6.60 9.08 -2.27
N MET A 95 -7.93 9.01 -2.15
CA MET A 95 -8.70 7.99 -2.87
C MET A 95 -8.96 8.41 -4.32
N SER A 96 -9.10 7.43 -5.21
CA SER A 96 -9.45 7.63 -6.63
C SER A 96 -10.89 7.20 -6.96
N ASN A 97 -11.51 6.39 -6.10
CA ASN A 97 -12.91 5.97 -6.18
C ASN A 97 -13.44 5.61 -4.78
N ALA A 98 -14.70 5.21 -4.67
CA ALA A 98 -15.34 4.86 -3.39
C ALA A 98 -15.46 3.34 -3.14
N ASN A 99 -14.87 2.50 -4.01
CA ASN A 99 -14.94 1.03 -3.93
C ASN A 99 -13.75 0.49 -3.09
N TYR A 100 -13.72 0.80 -1.82
CA TYR A 100 -12.65 0.37 -0.91
C TYR A 100 -13.19 0.08 0.49
N CYS A 101 -12.43 -0.67 1.26
CA CYS A 101 -12.61 -0.79 2.69
C CYS A 101 -11.42 -0.21 3.44
N VAL A 102 -11.64 0.23 4.66
CA VAL A 102 -10.59 0.75 5.53
C VAL A 102 -10.56 -0.09 6.80
N VAL A 103 -9.35 -0.50 7.17
CA VAL A 103 -9.06 -1.11 8.47
C VAL A 103 -8.29 -0.07 9.29
N GLU A 104 -8.73 0.17 10.50
CA GLU A 104 -8.16 1.20 11.35
C GLU A 104 -7.81 0.67 12.75
N SER A 105 -6.90 1.36 13.41
CA SER A 105 -6.56 1.13 14.81
C SER A 105 -6.12 2.43 15.48
N THR A 106 -6.24 2.48 16.79
CA THR A 106 -5.80 3.61 17.60
C THR A 106 -5.17 3.16 18.91
N ASN A 107 -4.20 3.94 19.37
CA ASN A 107 -3.56 3.74 20.67
C ASN A 107 -3.03 5.06 21.24
N ASN A 108 -2.68 5.05 22.53
CA ASN A 108 -1.91 6.09 23.20
C ASN A 108 -0.51 5.58 23.50
N ALA A 109 0.52 6.33 23.17
CA ALA A 109 1.91 5.99 23.50
C ALA A 109 2.18 5.93 25.01
N GLY A 110 1.38 6.61 25.83
CA GLY A 110 1.51 6.68 27.29
C GLY A 110 0.87 5.52 28.07
N GLY A 111 0.37 4.47 27.44
CA GLY A 111 -0.16 3.29 28.14
C GLY A 111 -1.45 3.51 28.94
N ASN A 112 -2.16 4.59 28.72
CA ASN A 112 -3.44 4.86 29.35
C ASN A 112 -4.51 3.97 28.72
N ASN A 113 -4.94 2.92 29.44
CA ASN A 113 -5.88 1.87 28.99
C ASN A 113 -7.33 2.35 28.85
N ASN A 114 -7.58 3.61 28.53
CA ASN A 114 -8.91 4.04 28.16
C ASN A 114 -9.23 3.39 26.80
N ALA A 115 -10.08 2.38 26.83
CA ALA A 115 -10.52 1.70 25.62
C ALA A 115 -11.07 2.74 24.64
N ALA A 116 -10.38 2.90 23.53
CA ALA A 116 -10.85 3.69 22.40
C ALA A 116 -11.10 2.75 21.22
N TYR A 117 -12.07 3.08 20.43
CA TYR A 117 -12.31 2.42 19.15
C TYR A 117 -12.30 3.45 18.04
N THR A 118 -11.97 2.99 16.87
CA THR A 118 -12.07 3.77 15.64
C THR A 118 -13.31 3.32 14.86
N LYS A 119 -13.83 4.18 14.03
CA LYS A 119 -14.83 3.85 13.01
C LYS A 119 -14.61 4.72 11.78
N ILE A 120 -14.96 4.19 10.62
CA ILE A 120 -15.06 4.98 9.41
C ILE A 120 -16.46 5.60 9.35
N ASP A 121 -16.50 6.92 9.20
CA ASP A 121 -17.75 7.68 9.15
C ASP A 121 -18.21 7.95 7.72
N THR A 122 -17.28 8.25 6.83
CA THR A 122 -17.59 8.66 5.46
C THR A 122 -16.60 8.06 4.48
N TYR A 123 -17.13 7.55 3.37
CA TYR A 123 -16.39 7.10 2.19
C TYR A 123 -16.73 8.02 1.03
N THR A 124 -15.72 8.59 0.37
CA THR A 124 -15.89 9.37 -0.85
C THR A 124 -14.91 8.90 -1.93
N THR A 125 -15.03 9.43 -3.13
CA THR A 125 -14.08 9.15 -4.22
C THR A 125 -12.69 9.76 -4.00
N THR A 126 -12.51 10.62 -3.01
CA THR A 126 -11.23 11.31 -2.78
C THR A 126 -10.71 11.19 -1.34
N SER A 127 -11.55 10.75 -0.41
CA SER A 127 -11.21 10.72 1.02
C SER A 127 -12.06 9.75 1.82
N PHE A 128 -11.60 9.42 3.00
CA PHE A 128 -12.38 8.76 4.05
C PHE A 128 -12.17 9.47 5.39
N LYS A 129 -13.17 9.35 6.28
CA LYS A 129 -13.08 9.90 7.62
C LYS A 129 -12.88 8.81 8.66
N VAL A 130 -11.87 8.99 9.51
CA VAL A 130 -11.65 8.19 10.72
C VAL A 130 -12.19 8.97 11.91
N ILE A 131 -13.00 8.33 12.72
CA ILE A 131 -13.49 8.85 13.99
C ILE A 131 -12.93 8.00 15.13
N VAL A 132 -12.42 8.65 16.16
CA VAL A 132 -11.89 8.02 17.36
C VAL A 132 -12.78 8.35 18.54
N VAL A 133 -13.25 7.33 19.25
CA VAL A 133 -14.19 7.46 20.37
C VAL A 133 -13.66 6.72 21.60
N ALA A 134 -13.70 7.36 22.74
CA ALA A 134 -13.47 6.74 24.04
C ALA A 134 -14.55 7.20 25.03
N SER A 135 -15.10 6.28 25.83
CA SER A 135 -16.13 6.60 26.83
C SER A 135 -17.31 7.43 26.28
N ALA A 136 -17.75 7.11 25.06
CA ALA A 136 -18.83 7.80 24.33
C ALA A 136 -18.51 9.26 23.94
N ALA A 137 -17.26 9.70 24.00
CA ALA A 137 -16.81 11.01 23.54
C ALA A 137 -15.76 10.90 22.42
N PHE A 138 -15.72 11.88 21.54
CA PHE A 138 -14.63 12.01 20.57
C PHE A 138 -13.34 12.40 21.27
N VAL A 139 -12.24 11.75 20.90
CA VAL A 139 -10.92 11.97 21.54
C VAL A 139 -9.81 11.93 20.50
N ASP A 140 -8.79 12.74 20.74
CA ASP A 140 -7.55 12.65 19.99
C ASP A 140 -6.65 11.57 20.59
N ARG A 141 -5.92 10.88 19.73
CA ARG A 141 -4.95 9.83 20.10
C ARG A 141 -3.63 10.07 19.40
N GLU A 142 -2.55 9.76 20.10
CA GLU A 142 -1.19 9.92 19.58
C GLU A 142 -0.90 8.98 18.39
N ILE A 143 -1.49 7.79 18.39
CA ILE A 143 -1.27 6.80 17.34
C ILE A 143 -2.62 6.47 16.72
N ILE A 144 -2.81 6.86 15.48
CA ILE A 144 -3.96 6.49 14.66
C ILE A 144 -3.42 5.92 13.36
N CYS A 145 -3.85 4.71 13.02
CA CYS A 145 -3.46 4.03 11.80
C CYS A 145 -4.69 3.70 10.97
N ALA A 146 -4.57 3.81 9.67
CA ALA A 146 -5.57 3.32 8.73
C ALA A 146 -4.89 2.67 7.53
N ALA A 147 -5.46 1.57 7.02
CA ALA A 147 -5.04 0.93 5.79
C ALA A 147 -6.24 0.70 4.88
N VAL A 148 -6.07 0.97 3.60
CA VAL A 148 -7.10 0.95 2.57
C VAL A 148 -6.85 -0.22 1.64
N PHE A 149 -7.90 -1.00 1.39
CA PHE A 149 -7.90 -2.13 0.46
C PHE A 149 -9.06 -1.96 -0.52
N GLY A 150 -8.86 -2.36 -1.75
CA GLY A 150 -9.89 -2.29 -2.77
C GLY A 150 -9.36 -1.78 -4.11
N ASP A 151 -10.29 -1.33 -4.94
CA ASP A 151 -10.00 -0.87 -6.30
C ASP A 151 -9.71 0.64 -6.28
N GLN A 152 -8.41 1.01 -6.11
CA GLN A 152 -7.91 2.40 -6.05
C GLN A 152 -6.99 2.72 -7.22
#